data_92537b786ae190464bbd757fab708ca2
#
_entry.id   92537b786ae190464bbd757fab708ca2
#
_cell.length_a   1.000
_cell.length_b   1.000
_cell.length_c   1.000
_cell.angle_alpha   90.00
_cell.angle_beta   90.00
_cell.angle_gamma   90.00
#
_symmetry.space_group_name_H-M   'P 1'
#
loop_
_entity.id
_entity.type
_entity.pdbx_description
1 polymer ?
#
loop_
_entity_poly.entity_id
_entity_poly.type
_entity_poly.pdbx_seq_one_letter_code
_entity_poly.pdbx_strand_id
1 'polypeptide(L)'
;MYVAKFVYADYSVTLMVEKKKVVALLSGGLDSTLAVKTMQKQGFEVSAVAIKTPFCDFDCGRGCGFEIREKADNLGVDLKTVYLGDEYVEMLKHPKYGFGSGMNPCIDCRAMMFEAGKKHMEEIGAEFIISGEVLGQRPMSQFAPALKKIEKLSGLEGKIVRPLSAALLPPTDPEKNGLIKRKDLGMIRGRSRKEQLRMAKEFGIEDPPNAGGGCLLTDPAFSLRAKDLFKHIETPTMNDIDLLKIGRHFRLDKNVKLVVGRNKDENEMIKVLALQ
;
A
#
# COMPACT_ATOMS: atom_id res chain seq x y z
N MET A 1 35.10 -5.99 -66.66
CA MET A 1 33.82 -5.32 -66.28
C MET A 1 33.30 -6.05 -65.03
N TYR A 2 33.60 -5.48 -63.84
CA TYR A 2 33.17 -6.08 -62.57
C TYR A 2 31.87 -5.40 -62.15
N VAL A 3 30.80 -6.20 -62.00
CA VAL A 3 29.52 -5.74 -61.47
C VAL A 3 29.50 -6.04 -59.97
N ALA A 4 29.60 -4.99 -59.13
CA ALA A 4 29.41 -5.08 -57.70
C ALA A 4 27.89 -5.10 -57.41
N LYS A 5 27.38 -6.22 -56.87
CA LYS A 5 26.04 -6.31 -56.32
C LYS A 5 26.06 -5.76 -54.89
N PHE A 6 25.47 -4.59 -54.68
CA PHE A 6 25.17 -4.10 -53.31
C PHE A 6 23.91 -4.79 -52.83
N VAL A 7 24.07 -5.58 -51.77
CA VAL A 7 22.94 -6.11 -50.98
C VAL A 7 22.64 -5.08 -49.93
N TYR A 8 21.55 -4.34 -50.06
CA TYR A 8 21.03 -3.52 -49.00
C TYR A 8 20.38 -4.44 -47.96
N ALA A 9 21.01 -4.58 -46.80
CA ALA A 9 20.34 -5.15 -45.63
C ALA A 9 19.41 -4.04 -45.08
N ASP A 10 18.11 -4.31 -45.04
CA ASP A 10 17.13 -3.51 -44.35
C ASP A 10 17.45 -3.50 -42.84
N TYR A 11 18.15 -2.48 -42.38
CA TYR A 11 18.25 -2.17 -40.96
C TYR A 11 16.95 -1.49 -40.53
N SER A 12 15.95 -2.26 -40.17
CA SER A 12 14.85 -1.73 -39.37
C SER A 12 15.39 -1.36 -37.98
N VAL A 13 15.79 -0.12 -37.80
CA VAL A 13 16.10 0.44 -36.49
C VAL A 13 14.78 0.53 -35.73
N THR A 14 14.46 -0.53 -34.99
CA THR A 14 13.39 -0.47 -33.99
C THR A 14 13.89 0.48 -32.91
N LEU A 15 13.45 1.72 -32.95
CA LEU A 15 13.62 2.66 -31.86
C LEU A 15 12.92 2.06 -30.64
N MET A 16 13.71 1.45 -29.76
CA MET A 16 13.25 1.05 -28.44
C MET A 16 12.90 2.31 -27.68
N VAL A 17 11.64 2.74 -27.75
CA VAL A 17 11.15 3.82 -26.90
C VAL A 17 11.21 3.31 -25.45
N GLU A 18 12.16 3.82 -24.70
CA GLU A 18 12.31 3.49 -23.31
C GLU A 18 11.00 3.84 -22.59
N LYS A 19 10.36 2.80 -22.01
CA LYS A 19 9.11 3.01 -21.29
C LYS A 19 9.40 3.81 -20.02
N LYS A 20 8.61 4.84 -19.78
CA LYS A 20 8.72 5.63 -18.57
C LYS A 20 8.30 4.80 -17.36
N LYS A 21 9.11 4.86 -16.30
CA LYS A 21 8.92 4.08 -15.09
C LYS A 21 8.06 4.80 -14.08
N VAL A 22 7.20 4.06 -13.41
CA VAL A 22 6.37 4.56 -12.30
C VAL A 22 6.36 3.56 -11.15
N VAL A 23 6.21 4.05 -9.93
CA VAL A 23 6.10 3.20 -8.74
C VAL A 23 4.64 3.08 -8.35
N ALA A 24 4.18 1.85 -8.07
CA ALA A 24 2.84 1.57 -7.56
C ALA A 24 2.89 1.15 -6.09
N LEU A 25 2.14 1.81 -5.21
CA LEU A 25 1.86 1.24 -3.90
C LEU A 25 0.84 0.12 -4.03
N LEU A 26 1.32 -1.13 -3.96
CA LEU A 26 0.52 -2.33 -4.14
C LEU A 26 0.13 -2.91 -2.78
N SER A 27 -1.18 -2.97 -2.51
CA SER A 27 -1.74 -3.52 -1.27
C SER A 27 -2.34 -4.92 -1.42
N GLY A 28 -2.29 -5.50 -2.63
CA GLY A 28 -2.97 -6.75 -2.96
C GLY A 28 -4.50 -6.63 -3.14
N GLY A 29 -5.09 -5.46 -2.87
CA GLY A 29 -6.51 -5.20 -3.08
C GLY A 29 -6.84 -4.82 -4.53
N LEU A 30 -8.12 -4.97 -4.92
CA LEU A 30 -8.60 -4.69 -6.27
C LEU A 30 -8.23 -3.28 -6.76
N ASP A 31 -8.40 -2.25 -5.94
CA ASP A 31 -8.15 -0.87 -6.35
C ASP A 31 -6.68 -0.64 -6.73
N SER A 32 -5.72 -1.21 -5.99
CA SER A 32 -4.29 -1.09 -6.33
C SER A 32 -3.94 -1.87 -7.61
N THR A 33 -4.56 -3.03 -7.83
CA THR A 33 -4.42 -3.81 -9.06
C THR A 33 -4.95 -3.04 -10.27
N LEU A 34 -6.13 -2.44 -10.16
CA LEU A 34 -6.73 -1.62 -11.22
C LEU A 34 -5.89 -0.37 -11.53
N ALA A 35 -5.31 0.26 -10.51
CA ALA A 35 -4.41 1.40 -10.72
C ALA A 35 -3.18 1.01 -11.55
N VAL A 36 -2.57 -0.15 -11.26
CA VAL A 36 -1.45 -0.71 -12.04
C VAL A 36 -1.89 -0.97 -13.49
N LYS A 37 -2.98 -1.71 -13.70
CA LYS A 37 -3.49 -2.01 -15.05
C LYS A 37 -3.80 -0.75 -15.87
N THR A 38 -4.35 0.28 -15.23
CA THR A 38 -4.65 1.57 -15.88
C THR A 38 -3.37 2.22 -16.41
N MET A 39 -2.29 2.20 -15.64
CA MET A 39 -1.03 2.80 -16.07
C MET A 39 -0.28 1.94 -17.09
N GLN A 40 -0.32 0.62 -16.96
CA GLN A 40 0.20 -0.30 -18.00
C GLN A 40 -0.49 -0.07 -19.36
N LYS A 41 -1.83 0.13 -19.35
CA LYS A 41 -2.60 0.46 -20.56
C LYS A 41 -2.16 1.78 -21.22
N GLN A 42 -1.63 2.72 -20.44
CA GLN A 42 -1.05 3.96 -20.94
C GLN A 42 0.42 3.82 -21.37
N GLY A 43 0.99 2.61 -21.29
CA GLY A 43 2.34 2.31 -21.78
C GLY A 43 3.46 2.49 -20.75
N PHE A 44 3.13 2.68 -19.46
CA PHE A 44 4.15 2.78 -18.40
C PHE A 44 4.70 1.42 -18.00
N GLU A 45 5.99 1.38 -17.66
CA GLU A 45 6.61 0.32 -16.90
C GLU A 45 6.35 0.56 -15.42
N VAL A 46 5.69 -0.39 -14.76
CA VAL A 46 5.29 -0.24 -13.36
C VAL A 46 6.14 -1.13 -12.48
N SER A 47 6.80 -0.55 -11.47
CA SER A 47 7.43 -1.28 -10.37
C SER A 47 6.57 -1.14 -9.12
N ALA A 48 6.29 -2.24 -8.42
CA ALA A 48 5.40 -2.25 -7.27
C ALA A 48 6.17 -2.21 -5.94
N VAL A 49 5.63 -1.49 -4.97
CA VAL A 49 6.11 -1.49 -3.59
C VAL A 49 4.99 -1.95 -2.67
N ALA A 50 5.22 -3.02 -1.92
CA ALA A 50 4.37 -3.47 -0.84
C ALA A 50 4.94 -3.00 0.50
N ILE A 51 4.14 -2.31 1.29
CA ILE A 51 4.57 -1.80 2.59
C ILE A 51 3.96 -2.67 3.69
N LYS A 52 4.83 -3.17 4.56
CA LYS A 52 4.46 -3.97 5.73
C LYS A 52 4.74 -3.20 7.01
N THR A 53 3.82 -3.26 7.96
CA THR A 53 3.97 -2.66 9.30
C THR A 53 3.84 -3.73 10.37
N PRO A 54 4.30 -3.52 11.60
CA PRO A 54 4.11 -4.48 12.69
C PRO A 54 2.65 -4.83 12.98
N PHE A 55 1.73 -3.97 12.54
CA PHE A 55 0.28 -4.12 12.72
C PHE A 55 -0.43 -4.64 11.45
N CYS A 56 0.32 -5.00 10.42
CA CYS A 56 -0.20 -5.78 9.31
C CYS A 56 -0.12 -7.26 9.71
N ASP A 57 -1.26 -7.89 9.81
CA ASP A 57 -1.31 -9.32 10.06
C ASP A 57 -1.26 -10.06 8.73
N PHE A 58 -0.16 -10.78 8.52
CA PHE A 58 0.04 -11.54 7.28
C PHE A 58 -0.79 -12.82 7.21
N ASP A 59 -1.18 -13.32 8.38
CA ASP A 59 -1.90 -14.59 8.53
C ASP A 59 -3.38 -14.37 8.86
N CYS A 60 -3.87 -13.14 8.84
CA CYS A 60 -5.26 -12.86 9.21
C CYS A 60 -6.31 -13.35 8.20
N GLY A 61 -5.92 -14.08 7.17
CA GLY A 61 -6.83 -14.52 6.08
C GLY A 61 -7.45 -13.34 5.29
N ARG A 62 -6.93 -12.12 5.47
CA ARG A 62 -7.44 -10.88 4.86
C ARG A 62 -6.63 -10.42 3.66
N GLY A 63 -5.73 -11.26 3.15
CA GLY A 63 -5.10 -11.05 1.85
C GLY A 63 -3.88 -10.12 1.81
N CYS A 64 -3.13 -10.00 2.91
CA CYS A 64 -1.95 -9.11 2.96
C CYS A 64 -0.65 -9.89 3.03
N GLY A 65 -0.15 -10.58 2.11
CA GLY A 65 1.14 -11.26 2.28
C GLY A 65 1.54 -12.12 1.10
N PHE A 66 1.28 -13.38 1.13
CA PHE A 66 1.55 -14.31 0.02
C PHE A 66 0.86 -13.88 -1.26
N GLU A 67 -0.39 -13.44 -1.16
CA GLU A 67 -1.18 -12.98 -2.30
C GLU A 67 -0.63 -11.72 -3.00
N ILE A 68 0.18 -10.88 -2.32
CA ILE A 68 0.73 -9.68 -2.98
C ILE A 68 1.78 -10.05 -4.00
N ARG A 69 2.64 -11.04 -3.72
CA ARG A 69 3.66 -11.49 -4.67
C ARG A 69 3.01 -12.15 -5.88
N GLU A 70 2.08 -13.08 -5.64
CA GLU A 70 1.33 -13.72 -6.73
C GLU A 70 0.60 -12.68 -7.60
N LYS A 71 -0.01 -11.66 -6.97
CA LYS A 71 -0.64 -10.56 -7.71
C LYS A 71 0.35 -9.71 -8.49
N ALA A 72 1.54 -9.46 -7.96
CA ALA A 72 2.59 -8.76 -8.68
C ALA A 72 3.07 -9.57 -9.90
N ASP A 73 3.27 -10.88 -9.71
CA ASP A 73 3.64 -11.81 -10.79
C ASP A 73 2.56 -11.83 -11.87
N ASN A 74 1.28 -11.94 -11.50
CA ASN A 74 0.14 -11.92 -12.44
C ASN A 74 -0.02 -10.58 -13.17
N LEU A 75 0.47 -9.47 -12.57
CA LEU A 75 0.52 -8.15 -13.19
C LEU A 75 1.76 -7.96 -14.08
N GLY A 76 2.74 -8.85 -14.00
CA GLY A 76 4.02 -8.72 -14.68
C GLY A 76 4.81 -7.52 -14.18
N VAL A 77 4.82 -7.27 -12.86
CA VAL A 77 5.53 -6.14 -12.25
C VAL A 77 6.52 -6.62 -11.20
N ASP A 78 7.69 -5.98 -11.14
CA ASP A 78 8.66 -6.20 -10.09
C ASP A 78 8.08 -5.74 -8.74
N LEU A 79 8.31 -6.53 -7.69
CA LEU A 79 7.81 -6.24 -6.35
C LEU A 79 8.94 -6.06 -5.35
N LYS A 80 9.06 -4.85 -4.79
CA LYS A 80 9.86 -4.55 -3.61
C LYS A 80 8.97 -4.57 -2.38
N THR A 81 9.38 -5.33 -1.35
CA THR A 81 8.71 -5.28 -0.03
C THR A 81 9.52 -4.42 0.92
N VAL A 82 8.87 -3.46 1.57
CA VAL A 82 9.46 -2.58 2.59
C VAL A 82 8.78 -2.84 3.92
N TYR A 83 9.57 -3.05 4.95
CA TYR A 83 9.09 -3.19 6.33
C TYR A 83 9.31 -1.87 7.07
N LEU A 84 8.23 -1.32 7.61
CA LEU A 84 8.27 -0.22 8.56
C LEU A 84 8.25 -0.85 9.96
N GLY A 85 9.35 -0.75 10.68
CA GLY A 85 9.56 -1.38 11.99
C GLY A 85 9.34 -0.42 13.15
N ASP A 86 10.42 -0.15 13.90
CA ASP A 86 10.39 0.69 15.11
C ASP A 86 9.93 2.12 14.82
N GLU A 87 10.28 2.66 13.66
CA GLU A 87 9.83 3.98 13.22
C GLU A 87 8.31 4.08 13.11
N TYR A 88 7.64 2.99 12.73
CA TYR A 88 6.17 2.94 12.70
C TYR A 88 5.57 2.88 14.10
N VAL A 89 6.21 2.12 15.00
CA VAL A 89 5.79 2.03 16.41
C VAL A 89 5.93 3.40 17.08
N GLU A 90 7.03 4.11 16.84
CA GLU A 90 7.25 5.45 17.39
C GLU A 90 6.23 6.47 16.85
N MET A 91 5.96 6.45 15.55
CA MET A 91 4.89 7.27 14.97
C MET A 91 3.53 6.95 15.59
N LEU A 92 3.23 5.66 15.85
CA LEU A 92 1.96 5.24 16.42
C LEU A 92 1.77 5.72 17.87
N LYS A 93 2.85 5.89 18.62
CA LYS A 93 2.78 6.48 20.00
C LYS A 93 2.34 7.94 19.97
N HIS A 94 2.82 8.70 18.99
CA HIS A 94 2.62 10.15 18.89
C HIS A 94 2.24 10.59 17.46
N PRO A 95 1.09 10.12 16.93
CA PRO A 95 0.70 10.48 15.57
C PRO A 95 0.38 11.97 15.48
N LYS A 96 0.97 12.66 14.51
CA LYS A 96 0.82 14.11 14.32
C LYS A 96 -0.62 14.54 14.06
N TYR A 97 -1.38 13.66 13.39
CA TYR A 97 -2.77 13.92 13.00
C TYR A 97 -3.77 13.09 13.81
N GLY A 98 -3.30 12.48 14.90
CA GLY A 98 -4.13 11.72 15.82
C GLY A 98 -4.65 10.42 15.22
N PHE A 99 -5.59 9.83 15.94
CA PHE A 99 -6.20 8.56 15.58
C PHE A 99 -7.57 8.75 14.93
N GLY A 100 -7.90 7.82 14.03
CA GLY A 100 -9.26 7.63 13.55
C GLY A 100 -10.04 6.68 14.43
N SER A 101 -10.58 5.61 13.83
CA SER A 101 -11.19 4.53 14.61
C SER A 101 -10.13 3.75 15.37
N GLY A 102 -10.34 3.54 16.66
CA GLY A 102 -9.41 2.80 17.52
C GLY A 102 -8.09 3.54 17.73
N MET A 103 -7.00 2.94 17.27
CA MET A 103 -5.65 3.51 17.28
C MET A 103 -5.08 3.68 15.87
N ASN A 104 -5.92 3.82 14.87
CA ASN A 104 -5.46 3.89 13.48
C ASN A 104 -5.01 5.31 13.09
N PRO A 105 -3.70 5.57 12.87
CA PRO A 105 -3.16 6.88 12.48
C PRO A 105 -3.17 7.04 10.96
N CYS A 106 -4.33 6.92 10.30
CA CYS A 106 -4.45 6.79 8.86
C CYS A 106 -3.65 7.80 8.03
N ILE A 107 -3.57 9.06 8.46
CA ILE A 107 -2.86 10.11 7.70
C ILE A 107 -1.36 9.91 7.81
N ASP A 108 -0.84 9.76 9.04
CA ASP A 108 0.59 9.57 9.32
C ASP A 108 1.09 8.25 8.70
N CYS A 109 0.33 7.17 8.88
CA CYS A 109 0.60 5.87 8.26
C CYS A 109 0.72 5.98 6.73
N ARG A 110 -0.22 6.68 6.08
CA ARG A 110 -0.17 6.85 4.62
C ARG A 110 1.02 7.69 4.17
N ALA A 111 1.37 8.75 4.91
CA ALA A 111 2.54 9.55 4.62
C ALA A 111 3.82 8.69 4.65
N MET A 112 4.03 7.89 5.70
CA MET A 112 5.17 6.97 5.78
C MET A 112 5.21 5.95 4.64
N MET A 113 4.04 5.41 4.24
CA MET A 113 3.97 4.50 3.09
C MET A 113 4.40 5.18 1.79
N PHE A 114 3.98 6.42 1.56
CA PHE A 114 4.39 7.17 0.38
C PHE A 114 5.87 7.59 0.44
N GLU A 115 6.42 7.91 1.62
CA GLU A 115 7.85 8.17 1.80
C GLU A 115 8.70 6.93 1.45
N ALA A 116 8.25 5.73 1.87
CA ALA A 116 8.91 4.49 1.48
C ALA A 116 8.83 4.25 -0.04
N GLY A 117 7.68 4.54 -0.65
CA GLY A 117 7.51 4.51 -2.11
C GLY A 117 8.38 5.52 -2.83
N LYS A 118 8.56 6.73 -2.27
CA LYS A 118 9.43 7.78 -2.80
C LYS A 118 10.88 7.34 -2.86
N LYS A 119 11.39 6.71 -1.81
CA LYS A 119 12.75 6.16 -1.80
C LYS A 119 12.96 5.18 -2.97
N HIS A 120 12.00 4.28 -3.19
CA HIS A 120 12.08 3.36 -4.32
C HIS A 120 11.95 4.07 -5.68
N MET A 121 11.07 5.07 -5.78
CA MET A 121 10.93 5.89 -6.99
C MET A 121 12.27 6.55 -7.38
N GLU A 122 12.99 7.11 -6.41
CA GLU A 122 14.29 7.74 -6.59
C GLU A 122 15.37 6.71 -6.98
N GLU A 123 15.37 5.52 -6.34
CA GLU A 123 16.31 4.43 -6.64
C GLU A 123 16.24 3.95 -8.10
N ILE A 124 15.03 3.83 -8.66
CA ILE A 124 14.84 3.30 -10.02
C ILE A 124 14.69 4.39 -11.09
N GLY A 125 14.78 5.66 -10.70
CA GLY A 125 14.57 6.80 -11.60
C GLY A 125 13.15 6.90 -12.15
N ALA A 126 12.13 6.52 -11.36
CA ALA A 126 10.74 6.62 -11.78
C ALA A 126 10.21 8.06 -11.67
N GLU A 127 9.26 8.41 -12.52
CA GLU A 127 8.76 9.79 -12.67
C GLU A 127 7.79 10.21 -11.56
N PHE A 128 6.93 9.28 -11.11
CA PHE A 128 5.89 9.53 -10.10
C PHE A 128 5.42 8.25 -9.42
N ILE A 129 4.55 8.41 -8.43
CA ILE A 129 3.93 7.28 -7.70
C ILE A 129 2.45 7.18 -8.04
N ILE A 130 1.95 5.95 -8.15
CA ILE A 130 0.52 5.67 -8.26
C ILE A 130 -0.01 4.94 -7.04
N SER A 131 -1.27 5.17 -6.72
CA SER A 131 -1.98 4.42 -5.68
C SER A 131 -3.42 4.08 -6.09
N GLY A 132 -3.94 2.99 -5.53
CA GLY A 132 -5.34 2.60 -5.68
C GLY A 132 -6.29 3.38 -4.77
N GLU A 133 -5.91 4.53 -4.23
CA GLU A 133 -6.80 5.33 -3.40
C GLU A 133 -7.96 5.89 -4.21
N VAL A 134 -9.18 5.73 -3.66
CA VAL A 134 -10.42 6.23 -4.27
C VAL A 134 -11.00 7.35 -3.41
N LEU A 135 -11.30 8.47 -4.02
CA LEU A 135 -11.85 9.65 -3.36
C LEU A 135 -13.15 9.30 -2.59
N GLY A 136 -13.17 9.55 -1.28
CA GLY A 136 -14.33 9.31 -0.42
C GLY A 136 -14.60 7.84 -0.06
N GLN A 137 -13.73 6.90 -0.42
CA GLN A 137 -13.91 5.49 -0.10
C GLN A 137 -13.59 5.18 1.37
N ARG A 138 -12.49 5.74 1.90
CA ARG A 138 -12.13 5.58 3.31
C ARG A 138 -12.29 6.90 4.06
N PRO A 139 -13.06 6.90 5.16
CA PRO A 139 -13.10 8.07 6.04
C PRO A 139 -11.69 8.35 6.56
N MET A 140 -11.39 9.60 6.86
CA MET A 140 -10.13 10.09 7.38
C MET A 140 -8.99 10.24 6.36
N SER A 141 -8.65 9.26 5.52
CA SER A 141 -7.46 9.35 4.63
C SER A 141 -7.77 9.60 3.15
N GLN A 142 -9.00 9.33 2.68
CA GLN A 142 -9.31 9.38 1.25
C GLN A 142 -10.35 10.45 0.86
N PHE A 143 -10.31 11.62 1.50
CA PHE A 143 -11.01 12.80 1.03
C PHE A 143 -10.03 13.94 0.76
N ALA A 144 -10.42 14.88 -0.10
CA ALA A 144 -9.49 15.80 -0.72
C ALA A 144 -8.53 16.53 0.25
N PRO A 145 -8.95 17.06 1.41
CA PRO A 145 -8.02 17.66 2.36
C PRO A 145 -6.98 16.70 2.93
N ALA A 146 -7.36 15.44 3.19
CA ALA A 146 -6.45 14.42 3.71
C ALA A 146 -5.44 13.98 2.65
N LEU A 147 -5.89 13.78 1.40
CA LEU A 147 -5.01 13.44 0.29
C LEU A 147 -3.93 14.50 0.07
N LYS A 148 -4.33 15.79 0.06
CA LYS A 148 -3.38 16.91 -0.05
C LYS A 148 -2.41 16.98 1.13
N LYS A 149 -2.88 16.69 2.34
CA LYS A 149 -2.05 16.66 3.54
C LYS A 149 -1.01 15.54 3.47
N ILE A 150 -1.40 14.34 3.03
CA ILE A 150 -0.51 13.19 2.83
C ILE A 150 0.56 13.52 1.78
N GLU A 151 0.21 14.13 0.66
CA GLU A 151 1.16 14.58 -0.36
C GLU A 151 2.23 15.51 0.22
N LYS A 152 1.78 16.51 1.00
CA LYS A 152 2.69 17.45 1.66
C LYS A 152 3.61 16.78 2.67
N LEU A 153 3.10 15.86 3.48
CA LEU A 153 3.87 15.14 4.48
C LEU A 153 4.95 14.26 3.85
N SER A 154 4.62 13.54 2.79
CA SER A 154 5.55 12.67 2.08
C SER A 154 6.51 13.41 1.14
N GLY A 155 6.34 14.73 0.96
CA GLY A 155 7.14 15.52 0.00
C GLY A 155 6.92 15.07 -1.46
N LEU A 156 5.69 14.68 -1.79
CA LEU A 156 5.28 14.18 -3.10
C LEU A 156 4.13 15.02 -3.69
N GLU A 157 4.08 16.30 -3.36
CA GLU A 157 3.07 17.23 -3.88
C GLU A 157 3.11 17.23 -5.41
N GLY A 158 1.96 17.01 -6.03
CA GLY A 158 1.81 16.90 -7.49
C GLY A 158 2.36 15.61 -8.11
N LYS A 159 3.02 14.73 -7.36
CA LYS A 159 3.64 13.49 -7.86
C LYS A 159 2.91 12.20 -7.49
N ILE A 160 1.77 12.29 -6.79
CA ILE A 160 0.93 11.11 -6.48
C ILE A 160 -0.27 11.10 -7.41
N VAL A 161 -0.29 10.14 -8.31
CA VAL A 161 -1.42 9.92 -9.22
C VAL A 161 -2.35 8.86 -8.62
N ARG A 162 -3.65 9.13 -8.67
CA ARG A 162 -4.70 8.21 -8.22
C ARG A 162 -5.58 7.82 -9.41
N PRO A 163 -5.14 6.86 -10.23
CA PRO A 163 -5.72 6.60 -11.55
C PRO A 163 -7.23 6.41 -11.53
N LEU A 164 -7.78 5.84 -10.44
CA LEU A 164 -9.20 5.55 -10.33
C LEU A 164 -10.07 6.78 -10.05
N SER A 165 -9.49 7.85 -9.47
CA SER A 165 -10.23 9.06 -9.08
C SER A 165 -9.66 10.35 -9.68
N ALA A 166 -8.65 10.26 -10.51
CA ALA A 166 -7.86 11.41 -10.95
C ALA A 166 -8.71 12.49 -11.65
N ALA A 167 -9.72 12.11 -12.41
CA ALA A 167 -10.61 13.07 -13.07
C ALA A 167 -11.42 13.96 -12.10
N LEU A 168 -11.56 13.54 -10.83
CA LEU A 168 -12.23 14.27 -9.76
C LEU A 168 -11.28 15.09 -8.87
N LEU A 169 -9.97 14.96 -9.08
CA LEU A 169 -8.93 15.62 -8.29
C LEU A 169 -8.22 16.68 -9.13
N PRO A 170 -7.52 17.65 -8.52
CA PRO A 170 -6.65 18.56 -9.27
C PRO A 170 -5.63 17.79 -10.10
N PRO A 171 -5.29 18.31 -11.31
CA PRO A 171 -4.28 17.66 -12.15
C PRO A 171 -2.93 17.59 -11.45
N THR A 172 -2.31 16.43 -11.53
CA THR A 172 -0.93 16.18 -11.06
C THR A 172 0.09 16.66 -12.10
N ASP A 173 1.36 16.75 -11.72
CA ASP A 173 2.41 17.22 -12.63
C ASP A 173 2.56 16.32 -13.86
N PRO A 174 2.54 14.97 -13.78
CA PRO A 174 2.53 14.10 -14.96
C PRO A 174 1.34 14.35 -15.90
N GLU A 175 0.18 14.74 -15.37
CA GLU A 175 -0.99 15.10 -16.19
C GLU A 175 -0.81 16.47 -16.88
N LYS A 176 -0.29 17.48 -16.15
CA LYS A 176 -0.03 18.82 -16.69
C LYS A 176 1.03 18.81 -17.79
N ASN A 177 2.05 17.97 -17.62
CA ASN A 177 3.16 17.83 -18.57
C ASN A 177 2.81 16.92 -19.77
N GLY A 178 1.57 16.42 -19.86
CA GLY A 178 1.12 15.57 -20.95
C GLY A 178 1.70 14.15 -20.94
N LEU A 179 2.36 13.75 -19.85
CA LEU A 179 2.91 12.41 -19.69
C LEU A 179 1.80 11.37 -19.52
N ILE A 180 0.73 11.73 -18.83
CA ILE A 180 -0.47 10.93 -18.63
C ILE A 180 -1.64 11.53 -19.42
N LYS A 181 -2.35 10.68 -20.14
CA LYS A 181 -3.60 11.06 -20.81
C LYS A 181 -4.74 11.07 -19.79
N ARG A 182 -5.06 12.24 -19.25
CA ARG A 182 -6.09 12.42 -18.21
C ARG A 182 -7.46 11.86 -18.59
N LYS A 183 -7.84 11.92 -19.88
CA LYS A 183 -9.12 11.38 -20.37
C LYS A 183 -9.27 9.86 -20.16
N ASP A 184 -8.15 9.16 -20.00
CA ASP A 184 -8.11 7.71 -19.79
C ASP A 184 -8.04 7.34 -18.30
N LEU A 185 -8.19 8.33 -17.40
CA LEU A 185 -8.23 8.15 -15.94
C LEU A 185 -9.67 8.11 -15.43
N GLY A 186 -9.86 7.43 -14.27
CA GLY A 186 -11.17 7.19 -13.67
C GLY A 186 -11.74 8.40 -12.93
N MET A 187 -13.08 8.34 -12.74
CA MET A 187 -13.87 9.29 -11.93
C MET A 187 -14.58 8.56 -10.77
N ILE A 188 -13.98 7.54 -10.20
CA ILE A 188 -14.58 6.75 -9.14
C ILE A 188 -14.58 7.53 -7.83
N ARG A 189 -15.72 7.48 -7.12
CA ARG A 189 -15.92 8.15 -5.83
C ARG A 189 -16.77 7.30 -4.88
N GLY A 190 -16.44 7.36 -3.61
CA GLY A 190 -17.25 6.76 -2.54
C GLY A 190 -16.97 5.29 -2.34
N ARG A 191 -17.87 4.60 -1.61
CA ARG A 191 -17.66 3.23 -1.14
C ARG A 191 -18.21 2.15 -2.09
N SER A 192 -18.96 2.54 -3.11
CA SER A 192 -19.50 1.58 -4.09
C SER A 192 -18.35 0.99 -4.91
N ARG A 193 -18.37 -0.32 -5.09
CA ARG A 193 -17.39 -1.04 -5.90
C ARG A 193 -17.88 -1.37 -7.32
N LYS A 194 -19.02 -0.86 -7.73
CA LYS A 194 -19.64 -1.20 -9.03
C LYS A 194 -18.68 -0.93 -10.20
N GLU A 195 -18.07 0.26 -10.21
CA GLU A 195 -17.13 0.65 -11.27
C GLU A 195 -15.83 -0.16 -11.22
N GLN A 196 -15.29 -0.42 -10.03
CA GLN A 196 -14.11 -1.26 -9.90
C GLN A 196 -14.38 -2.69 -10.39
N LEU A 197 -15.54 -3.26 -10.11
CA LEU A 197 -15.90 -4.59 -10.60
C LEU A 197 -16.13 -4.61 -12.13
N ARG A 198 -16.66 -3.51 -12.69
CA ARG A 198 -16.77 -3.35 -14.15
C ARG A 198 -15.37 -3.32 -14.79
N MET A 199 -14.47 -2.46 -14.24
CA MET A 199 -13.10 -2.38 -14.71
C MET A 199 -12.34 -3.71 -14.56
N ALA A 200 -12.58 -4.46 -13.47
CA ALA A 200 -11.98 -5.78 -13.27
C ALA A 200 -12.32 -6.73 -14.42
N LYS A 201 -13.58 -6.77 -14.85
CA LYS A 201 -14.01 -7.57 -16.02
C LYS A 201 -13.33 -7.11 -17.31
N GLU A 202 -13.20 -5.80 -17.52
CA GLU A 202 -12.53 -5.23 -18.70
C GLU A 202 -11.04 -5.56 -18.75
N PHE A 203 -10.39 -5.68 -17.59
CA PHE A 203 -8.99 -6.07 -17.47
C PHE A 203 -8.77 -7.59 -17.36
N GLY A 204 -9.82 -8.41 -17.46
CA GLY A 204 -9.74 -9.86 -17.36
C GLY A 204 -9.40 -10.38 -15.96
N ILE A 205 -9.79 -9.65 -14.91
CA ILE A 205 -9.64 -10.08 -13.52
C ILE A 205 -10.89 -10.87 -13.14
N GLU A 206 -10.77 -12.20 -13.16
CA GLU A 206 -11.92 -13.11 -13.00
C GLU A 206 -12.38 -13.21 -11.55
N ASP A 207 -11.45 -13.21 -10.59
CA ASP A 207 -11.76 -13.33 -9.16
C ASP A 207 -11.24 -12.11 -8.38
N PRO A 208 -11.97 -10.98 -8.43
CA PRO A 208 -11.58 -9.79 -7.71
C PRO A 208 -11.69 -10.02 -6.19
N PRO A 209 -10.63 -9.70 -5.42
CA PRO A 209 -10.64 -9.91 -3.98
C PRO A 209 -11.81 -9.17 -3.32
N ASN A 210 -12.35 -9.76 -2.26
CA ASN A 210 -13.37 -9.13 -1.42
C ASN A 210 -12.88 -7.77 -0.92
N ALA A 211 -13.83 -6.93 -0.50
CA ALA A 211 -13.48 -5.66 0.13
C ALA A 211 -12.53 -5.94 1.31
N GLY A 212 -11.33 -5.38 1.27
CA GLY A 212 -10.34 -5.59 2.31
C GLY A 212 -10.89 -5.22 3.69
N GLY A 213 -10.61 -6.03 4.69
CA GLY A 213 -10.85 -5.72 6.09
C GLY A 213 -10.13 -4.42 6.49
N GLY A 214 -10.52 -3.82 7.59
CA GLY A 214 -9.83 -2.68 8.16
C GLY A 214 -8.43 -3.07 8.68
N CYS A 215 -7.63 -2.07 8.99
CA CYS A 215 -6.38 -2.26 9.75
C CYS A 215 -6.68 -2.85 11.13
N LEU A 216 -5.82 -3.71 11.67
CA LEU A 216 -5.94 -4.25 13.03
C LEU A 216 -6.13 -3.15 14.09
N LEU A 217 -5.47 -2.01 13.89
CA LEU A 217 -5.62 -0.85 14.77
C LEU A 217 -7.03 -0.24 14.78
N THR A 218 -7.93 -0.66 13.88
CA THR A 218 -9.36 -0.30 13.91
C THR A 218 -10.23 -1.30 14.65
N ASP A 219 -9.72 -2.50 14.92
CA ASP A 219 -10.43 -3.50 15.73
C ASP A 219 -10.51 -3.04 17.19
N PRO A 220 -11.70 -2.99 17.79
CA PRO A 220 -11.86 -2.47 19.16
C PRO A 220 -11.04 -3.25 20.20
N ALA A 221 -11.04 -4.58 20.12
CA ALA A 221 -10.35 -5.43 21.08
C ALA A 221 -8.82 -5.31 20.92
N PHE A 222 -8.33 -5.26 19.69
CA PHE A 222 -6.92 -5.05 19.40
C PHE A 222 -6.47 -3.64 19.85
N SER A 223 -7.24 -2.61 19.54
CA SER A 223 -6.96 -1.23 19.96
C SER A 223 -6.85 -1.07 21.47
N LEU A 224 -7.73 -1.75 22.24
CA LEU A 224 -7.65 -1.73 23.70
C LEU A 224 -6.36 -2.39 24.19
N ARG A 225 -5.96 -3.52 23.62
CA ARG A 225 -4.70 -4.19 23.96
C ARG A 225 -3.47 -3.33 23.63
N ALA A 226 -3.50 -2.68 22.48
CA ALA A 226 -2.43 -1.78 22.05
C ALA A 226 -2.34 -0.54 22.96
N LYS A 227 -3.47 0.09 23.30
CA LYS A 227 -3.51 1.21 24.26
C LYS A 227 -2.95 0.81 25.62
N ASP A 228 -3.31 -0.38 26.11
CA ASP A 228 -2.78 -0.91 27.36
C ASP A 228 -1.26 -1.11 27.27
N LEU A 229 -0.75 -1.63 26.15
CA LEU A 229 0.69 -1.79 25.94
C LEU A 229 1.42 -0.45 26.03
N PHE A 230 1.05 0.52 25.21
CA PHE A 230 1.71 1.83 25.13
C PHE A 230 1.54 2.68 26.40
N LYS A 231 0.54 2.39 27.24
CA LYS A 231 0.36 3.04 28.53
C LYS A 231 1.37 2.53 29.58
N HIS A 232 1.81 1.26 29.48
CA HIS A 232 2.59 0.63 30.53
C HIS A 232 4.05 0.31 30.11
N ILE A 233 4.35 0.30 28.81
CA ILE A 233 5.69 0.03 28.28
C ILE A 233 6.08 1.20 27.38
N GLU A 234 7.08 1.93 27.80
CA GLU A 234 7.58 3.12 27.10
C GLU A 234 8.21 2.74 25.75
N THR A 235 8.99 1.65 25.74
CA THR A 235 9.69 1.16 24.55
C THR A 235 9.32 -0.30 24.31
N PRO A 236 8.15 -0.59 23.71
CA PRO A 236 7.74 -1.94 23.40
C PRO A 236 8.62 -2.56 22.33
N THR A 237 8.97 -3.82 22.50
CA THR A 237 9.67 -4.64 21.50
C THR A 237 8.73 -5.12 20.41
N MET A 238 9.28 -5.66 19.31
CA MET A 238 8.47 -6.33 18.29
C MET A 238 7.72 -7.54 18.85
N ASN A 239 8.32 -8.26 19.81
CA ASN A 239 7.65 -9.37 20.49
C ASN A 239 6.43 -8.92 21.29
N ASP A 240 6.50 -7.76 21.96
CA ASP A 240 5.33 -7.18 22.64
C ASP A 240 4.20 -6.86 21.66
N ILE A 241 4.54 -6.35 20.47
CA ILE A 241 3.57 -6.07 19.40
C ILE A 241 2.95 -7.37 18.87
N ASP A 242 3.76 -8.40 18.63
CA ASP A 242 3.28 -9.68 18.12
C ASP A 242 2.42 -10.41 19.15
N LEU A 243 2.73 -10.30 20.45
CA LEU A 243 1.87 -10.80 21.52
C LEU A 243 0.47 -10.18 21.49
N LEU A 244 0.30 -8.93 21.04
CA LEU A 244 -1.03 -8.32 20.92
C LEU A 244 -1.97 -9.06 19.97
N LYS A 245 -1.43 -9.81 19.01
CA LYS A 245 -2.19 -10.51 17.95
C LYS A 245 -2.79 -11.82 18.43
N ILE A 246 -2.25 -12.41 19.49
CA ILE A 246 -2.59 -13.74 19.98
C ILE A 246 -3.14 -13.70 21.41
N GLY A 247 -3.94 -14.70 21.77
CA GLY A 247 -4.42 -14.92 23.12
C GLY A 247 -5.48 -13.94 23.60
N ARG A 248 -5.77 -14.09 24.88
CA ARG A 248 -6.61 -13.20 25.69
C ARG A 248 -5.72 -12.47 26.68
N HIS A 249 -5.90 -11.18 26.81
CA HIS A 249 -5.07 -10.31 27.62
C HIS A 249 -5.81 -9.82 28.84
N PHE A 250 -5.18 -9.93 30.01
CA PHE A 250 -5.72 -9.51 31.29
C PHE A 250 -4.69 -8.63 32.00
N ARG A 251 -5.06 -7.41 32.37
CA ARG A 251 -4.26 -6.55 33.24
C ARG A 251 -4.61 -6.91 34.68
N LEU A 252 -3.68 -7.55 35.40
CA LEU A 252 -3.87 -7.94 36.79
C LEU A 252 -3.44 -6.85 37.75
N ASP A 253 -2.36 -6.15 37.42
CA ASP A 253 -1.78 -5.06 38.19
C ASP A 253 -1.09 -4.06 37.29
N LYS A 254 -0.67 -2.92 37.80
CA LYS A 254 0.09 -1.90 37.07
C LYS A 254 1.28 -2.48 36.30
N ASN A 255 1.98 -3.45 36.89
CA ASN A 255 3.19 -4.06 36.35
C ASN A 255 2.97 -5.49 35.84
N VAL A 256 1.77 -6.06 35.98
CA VAL A 256 1.50 -7.46 35.66
C VAL A 256 0.43 -7.58 34.59
N LYS A 257 0.79 -8.15 33.47
CA LYS A 257 -0.12 -8.50 32.39
C LYS A 257 -0.07 -10.01 32.15
N LEU A 258 -1.23 -10.66 32.16
CA LEU A 258 -1.37 -12.08 31.84
C LEU A 258 -1.87 -12.22 30.40
N VAL A 259 -1.21 -13.06 29.62
CA VAL A 259 -1.64 -13.45 28.28
C VAL A 259 -1.89 -14.96 28.27
N VAL A 260 -3.07 -15.37 27.80
CA VAL A 260 -3.48 -16.79 27.75
C VAL A 260 -3.90 -17.12 26.33
N GLY A 261 -3.28 -18.13 25.73
CA GLY A 261 -3.65 -18.60 24.39
C GLY A 261 -5.07 -19.18 24.37
N ARG A 262 -5.75 -19.01 23.25
CA ARG A 262 -7.11 -19.54 23.03
C ARG A 262 -7.10 -21.05 22.75
N ASN A 263 -5.96 -21.57 22.31
CA ASN A 263 -5.71 -22.99 22.00
C ASN A 263 -4.25 -23.36 22.32
N LYS A 264 -3.88 -24.62 22.02
CA LYS A 264 -2.52 -25.12 22.25
C LYS A 264 -1.47 -24.37 21.42
N ASP A 265 -1.76 -24.12 20.14
CA ASP A 265 -0.81 -23.49 19.22
C ASP A 265 -0.48 -22.07 19.65
N GLU A 266 -1.48 -21.29 20.05
CA GLU A 266 -1.25 -19.95 20.59
C GLU A 266 -0.44 -19.96 21.90
N ASN A 267 -0.65 -20.96 22.77
CA ASN A 267 0.17 -21.07 23.98
C ASN A 267 1.64 -21.42 23.66
N GLU A 268 1.90 -22.24 22.66
CA GLU A 268 3.27 -22.51 22.20
C GLU A 268 3.90 -21.25 21.57
N MET A 269 3.15 -20.49 20.75
CA MET A 269 3.62 -19.20 20.20
C MET A 269 3.95 -18.20 21.31
N ILE A 270 3.10 -18.09 22.35
CA ILE A 270 3.35 -17.22 23.51
C ILE A 270 4.66 -17.59 24.21
N LYS A 271 4.94 -18.88 24.41
CA LYS A 271 6.21 -19.33 25.00
C LYS A 271 7.42 -18.87 24.18
N VAL A 272 7.35 -19.03 22.85
CA VAL A 272 8.46 -18.62 21.96
C VAL A 272 8.70 -17.10 22.05
N LEU A 273 7.65 -16.30 22.01
CA LEU A 273 7.75 -14.82 22.09
C LEU A 273 8.21 -14.34 23.48
N ALA A 274 7.92 -15.08 24.54
CA ALA A 274 8.33 -14.73 25.91
C ALA A 274 9.79 -15.10 26.24
N LEU A 275 10.43 -15.96 25.44
CA LEU A 275 11.80 -16.43 25.67
C LEU A 275 12.86 -15.63 24.89
N GLN A 276 12.44 -14.74 24.04
CA GLN A 276 13.28 -13.82 23.25
C GLN A 276 13.29 -12.42 23.84
#